data_ede5854ac8275ce75f4d17b5d484a53b
#
_entry.id   ede5854ac8275ce75f4d17b5d484a53b
#
_cell.length_a   1.000
_cell.length_b   1.000
_cell.length_c   1.000
_cell.angle_alpha   90.00
_cell.angle_beta   90.00
_cell.angle_gamma   90.00
#
_symmetry.space_group_name_H-M   'P 1'
#
loop_
_entity.id
_entity.type
_entity.pdbx_description
1 polymer ?
#
loop_
_entity_poly.entity_id
_entity_poly.type
_entity_poly.pdbx_seq_one_letter_code
_entity_poly.pdbx_strand_id
1 'polypeptide(L)'
;MPRKGPAPRREVPPDPVYQNQLVTQLINKVLRDGKKSLAERIVYEALEQISQRTANDPVLTLKKAVENVRPLLEVRSRRVGGATYQVPVEVRPHRGTTLALRWIVNHARQRREHTMAERLVGEIMDAAQGTGASVKRREDVHKMAEANKAFAHYRW
;
A
#
# COMPACT_ATOMS: atom_id res chain seq x y z
N MET A 1 -26.81 4.43 -3.73
CA MET A 1 -25.70 5.39 -3.97
C MET A 1 -26.07 6.73 -3.34
N PRO A 2 -25.15 7.40 -2.64
CA PRO A 2 -25.43 8.70 -2.06
C PRO A 2 -25.64 9.74 -3.16
N ARG A 3 -26.72 10.50 -3.10
CA ARG A 3 -27.07 11.52 -4.10
C ARG A 3 -26.49 12.90 -3.79
N LYS A 4 -26.24 13.20 -2.50
CA LYS A 4 -25.81 14.53 -2.03
C LYS A 4 -24.30 14.68 -1.78
N GLY A 5 -23.51 13.68 -2.11
CA GLY A 5 -22.06 13.70 -1.90
C GLY A 5 -21.47 12.32 -1.65
N PRO A 6 -20.15 12.22 -1.48
CA PRO A 6 -19.52 10.94 -1.16
C PRO A 6 -19.96 10.43 0.21
N ALA A 7 -20.06 9.11 0.35
CA ALA A 7 -20.37 8.49 1.63
C ALA A 7 -19.31 8.85 2.68
N PRO A 8 -19.69 9.07 3.95
CA PRO A 8 -18.76 9.33 5.02
C PRO A 8 -17.80 8.15 5.18
N ARG A 9 -16.53 8.44 5.38
CA ARG A 9 -15.52 7.39 5.62
C ARG A 9 -15.66 6.87 7.04
N ARG A 10 -15.74 5.54 7.17
CA ARG A 10 -15.66 4.90 8.49
C ARG A 10 -14.21 4.97 9.00
N GLU A 11 -14.05 5.29 10.27
CA GLU A 11 -12.76 5.23 10.93
C GLU A 11 -12.33 3.77 11.10
N VAL A 12 -11.06 3.52 10.87
CA VAL A 12 -10.46 2.20 11.08
C VAL A 12 -9.98 2.15 12.52
N PRO A 13 -10.51 1.26 13.36
CA PRO A 13 -10.05 1.14 14.74
C PRO A 13 -8.59 0.66 14.77
N PRO A 14 -7.80 1.06 15.80
CA PRO A 14 -6.47 0.53 15.98
C PRO A 14 -6.52 -0.97 16.30
N ASP A 15 -5.45 -1.68 15.93
CA ASP A 15 -5.32 -3.10 16.23
C ASP A 15 -5.20 -3.33 17.75
N PRO A 16 -5.90 -4.34 18.31
CA PRO A 16 -5.87 -4.58 19.77
C PRO A 16 -4.51 -5.05 20.29
N VAL A 17 -3.69 -5.71 19.47
CA VAL A 17 -2.38 -6.24 19.90
C VAL A 17 -1.30 -5.15 19.82
N TYR A 18 -1.21 -4.46 18.69
CA TYR A 18 -0.19 -3.43 18.44
C TYR A 18 -0.70 -2.00 18.67
N GLN A 19 -1.98 -1.83 18.91
CA GLN A 19 -2.63 -0.52 19.12
C GLN A 19 -2.33 0.48 17.99
N ASN A 20 -2.25 -0.03 16.75
CA ASN A 20 -1.85 0.75 15.60
C ASN A 20 -2.84 0.57 14.44
N GLN A 21 -3.29 1.68 13.88
CA GLN A 21 -4.22 1.72 12.75
C GLN A 21 -3.65 1.11 11.46
N LEU A 22 -2.34 1.28 11.24
CA LEU A 22 -1.66 0.77 10.05
C LEU A 22 -1.68 -0.76 10.00
N VAL A 23 -1.56 -1.41 11.18
CA VAL A 23 -1.66 -2.88 11.30
C VAL A 23 -3.07 -3.35 10.93
N THR A 24 -4.10 -2.69 11.42
CA THR A 24 -5.50 -2.99 11.02
C THR A 24 -5.71 -2.82 9.51
N GLN A 25 -5.18 -1.76 8.93
CA GLN A 25 -5.26 -1.52 7.50
C GLN A 25 -4.54 -2.61 6.69
N LEU A 26 -3.40 -3.10 7.17
CA LEU A 26 -2.68 -4.22 6.56
C LEU A 26 -3.50 -5.51 6.62
N ILE A 27 -4.09 -5.84 7.79
CA ILE A 27 -4.98 -7.00 7.97
C ILE A 27 -6.13 -6.94 6.97
N ASN A 28 -6.77 -5.78 6.83
CA ASN A 28 -7.87 -5.58 5.87
C ASN A 28 -7.43 -5.75 4.40
N LYS A 29 -6.16 -5.52 4.08
CA LYS A 29 -5.62 -5.77 2.72
C LYS A 29 -5.24 -7.22 2.48
N VAL A 30 -4.81 -7.93 3.50
CA VAL A 30 -4.53 -9.37 3.44
C VAL A 30 -5.80 -10.19 3.37
N LEU A 31 -6.88 -9.70 3.99
CA LEU A 31 -8.18 -10.36 4.06
C LEU A 31 -8.70 -10.81 2.69
N ARG A 32 -9.17 -12.06 2.63
CA ARG A 32 -9.91 -12.65 1.51
C ARG A 32 -11.11 -13.44 2.02
N ASP A 33 -12.18 -13.42 1.26
CA ASP A 33 -13.39 -14.22 1.51
C ASP A 33 -13.99 -14.05 2.93
N GLY A 34 -13.76 -12.90 3.55
CA GLY A 34 -14.23 -12.62 4.91
C GLY A 34 -13.50 -13.35 6.03
N LYS A 35 -12.43 -14.09 5.75
CA LYS A 35 -11.65 -14.86 6.72
C LYS A 35 -10.72 -13.97 7.56
N LYS A 36 -11.30 -13.11 8.39
CA LYS A 36 -10.56 -12.09 9.13
C LYS A 36 -9.60 -12.68 10.16
N SER A 37 -10.00 -13.69 10.90
CA SER A 37 -9.14 -14.35 11.90
C SER A 37 -7.88 -14.97 11.29
N LEU A 38 -7.99 -15.51 10.07
CA LEU A 38 -6.84 -16.01 9.33
C LEU A 38 -5.91 -14.88 8.92
N ALA A 39 -6.46 -13.77 8.42
CA ALA A 39 -5.67 -12.60 8.03
C ALA A 39 -4.94 -11.99 9.23
N GLU A 40 -5.58 -11.89 10.39
CA GLU A 40 -4.97 -11.45 11.65
C GLU A 40 -3.80 -12.35 12.04
N ARG A 41 -3.98 -13.66 12.02
CA ARG A 41 -2.92 -14.64 12.33
C ARG A 41 -1.72 -14.48 11.41
N ILE A 42 -1.94 -14.36 10.10
CA ILE A 42 -0.86 -14.17 9.12
C ILE A 42 -0.08 -12.88 9.40
N VAL A 43 -0.77 -11.77 9.65
CA VAL A 43 -0.11 -10.49 9.90
C VAL A 43 0.64 -10.49 11.25
N TYR A 44 0.06 -11.05 12.30
CA TYR A 44 0.71 -11.15 13.60
C TYR A 44 1.96 -12.02 13.55
N GLU A 45 1.88 -13.17 12.89
CA GLU A 45 3.04 -14.04 12.66
C GLU A 45 4.13 -13.32 11.86
N ALA A 46 3.75 -12.59 10.82
CA ALA A 46 4.71 -11.81 10.03
C ALA A 46 5.40 -10.72 10.86
N LEU A 47 4.67 -9.96 11.65
CA LEU A 47 5.23 -8.93 12.51
C LEU A 47 6.14 -9.50 13.61
N GLU A 48 5.77 -10.64 14.19
CA GLU A 48 6.61 -11.36 15.15
C GLU A 48 7.93 -11.82 14.53
N GLN A 49 7.89 -12.40 13.34
CA GLN A 49 9.10 -12.79 12.61
C GLN A 49 9.98 -11.58 12.25
N ILE A 50 9.40 -10.44 11.91
CA ILE A 50 10.16 -9.20 11.67
C ILE A 50 10.86 -8.75 12.96
N SER A 51 10.16 -8.77 14.09
CA SER A 51 10.74 -8.43 15.40
C SER A 51 11.92 -9.31 15.74
N GLN A 52 11.79 -10.63 15.53
CA GLN A 52 12.88 -11.59 15.78
C GLN A 52 14.10 -11.39 14.88
N ARG A 53 13.88 -11.05 13.60
CA ARG A 53 14.96 -10.86 12.63
C ARG A 53 15.69 -9.53 12.73
N THR A 54 14.99 -8.48 13.09
CA THR A 54 15.54 -7.11 13.11
C THR A 54 15.91 -6.63 14.50
N ALA A 55 15.44 -7.30 15.55
CA ALA A 55 15.50 -6.85 16.94
C ALA A 55 14.92 -5.43 17.17
N ASN A 56 14.13 -4.93 16.24
CA ASN A 56 13.46 -3.63 16.28
C ASN A 56 11.95 -3.80 16.41
N ASP A 57 11.26 -2.70 16.72
CA ASP A 57 9.81 -2.67 16.72
C ASP A 57 9.26 -2.97 15.30
N PRO A 58 8.47 -4.05 15.13
CA PRO A 58 7.94 -4.43 13.83
C PRO A 58 6.99 -3.37 13.25
N VAL A 59 6.30 -2.60 14.08
CA VAL A 59 5.41 -1.52 13.63
C VAL A 59 6.20 -0.39 13.01
N LEU A 60 7.37 -0.05 13.55
CA LEU A 60 8.27 0.95 12.97
C LEU A 60 8.83 0.48 11.62
N THR A 61 9.19 -0.79 11.51
CA THR A 61 9.64 -1.40 10.25
C THR A 61 8.53 -1.35 9.20
N LEU A 62 7.29 -1.71 9.57
CA LEU A 62 6.13 -1.61 8.68
C LEU A 62 5.88 -0.16 8.25
N LYS A 63 5.94 0.79 9.19
CA LYS A 63 5.76 2.21 8.88
C LYS A 63 6.80 2.71 7.88
N LYS A 64 8.07 2.37 8.09
CA LYS A 64 9.15 2.71 7.17
C LYS A 64 8.95 2.08 5.79
N ALA A 65 8.55 0.81 5.72
CA ALA A 65 8.22 0.14 4.47
C ALA A 65 7.10 0.86 3.72
N VAL A 66 6.01 1.22 4.39
CA VAL A 66 4.89 1.95 3.80
C VAL A 66 5.32 3.34 3.31
N GLU A 67 6.12 4.06 4.06
CA GLU A 67 6.67 5.37 3.66
C GLU A 67 7.53 5.25 2.39
N ASN A 68 8.36 4.22 2.29
CA ASN A 68 9.21 3.99 1.12
C ASN A 68 8.41 3.57 -0.13
N VAL A 69 7.27 2.93 0.03
CA VAL A 69 6.41 2.47 -1.08
C VAL A 69 5.34 3.50 -1.47
N ARG A 70 5.02 4.43 -0.58
CA ARG A 70 3.95 5.41 -0.80
C ARG A 70 4.24 6.33 -1.98
N PRO A 71 3.39 6.36 -3.02
CA PRO A 71 3.58 7.25 -4.16
C PRO A 71 3.15 8.69 -3.81
N LEU A 72 3.83 9.66 -4.40
CA LEU A 72 3.47 11.08 -4.34
C LEU A 72 2.62 11.49 -5.53
N LEU A 73 2.82 10.84 -6.68
CA LEU A 73 2.14 11.10 -7.94
C LEU A 73 1.53 9.81 -8.49
N GLU A 74 0.42 9.92 -9.16
CA GLU A 74 -0.18 8.86 -9.97
C GLU A 74 -0.65 9.43 -11.31
N VAL A 75 -0.94 8.55 -12.26
CA VAL A 75 -1.48 8.94 -13.55
C VAL A 75 -2.94 8.55 -13.62
N ARG A 76 -3.79 9.48 -14.03
CA ARG A 76 -5.22 9.25 -14.24
C ARG A 76 -5.62 9.57 -15.66
N SER A 77 -6.44 8.72 -16.25
CA SER A 77 -7.01 8.95 -17.57
C SER A 77 -8.04 10.09 -17.51
N ARG A 78 -7.92 11.03 -18.42
CA ARG A 78 -8.91 12.08 -18.66
C ARG A 78 -9.23 12.19 -20.13
N ARG A 79 -10.50 12.26 -20.46
CA ARG A 79 -10.97 12.45 -21.84
C ARG A 79 -11.19 13.93 -22.11
N VAL A 80 -10.50 14.46 -23.10
CA VAL A 80 -10.61 15.86 -23.54
C VAL A 80 -10.77 15.87 -25.07
N GLY A 81 -11.85 16.46 -25.57
CA GLY A 81 -12.08 16.57 -27.01
C GLY A 81 -12.10 15.24 -27.77
N GLY A 82 -12.56 14.15 -27.14
CA GLY A 82 -12.59 12.81 -27.74
C GLY A 82 -11.29 12.01 -27.59
N ALA A 83 -10.17 12.62 -27.25
CA ALA A 83 -8.90 11.95 -26.96
C ALA A 83 -8.75 11.66 -25.46
N THR A 84 -8.12 10.52 -25.15
CA THR A 84 -7.82 10.12 -23.76
C THR A 84 -6.37 10.42 -23.45
N TYR A 85 -6.14 11.24 -22.42
CA TYR A 85 -4.81 11.61 -21.93
C TYR A 85 -4.54 10.99 -20.58
N GLN A 86 -3.30 10.61 -20.33
CA GLN A 86 -2.82 10.18 -19.02
C GLN A 86 -2.30 11.41 -18.27
N VAL A 87 -3.07 11.88 -17.30
CA VAL A 87 -2.77 13.12 -16.57
C VAL A 87 -2.13 12.82 -15.23
N PRO A 88 -0.92 13.34 -14.93
CA PRO A 88 -0.31 13.18 -13.62
C PRO A 88 -1.06 14.01 -12.57
N VAL A 89 -1.36 13.39 -11.45
CA VAL A 89 -2.04 14.02 -10.31
C VAL A 89 -1.36 13.67 -9.01
N GLU A 90 -1.40 14.58 -8.05
CA GLU A 90 -0.90 14.34 -6.71
C GLU A 90 -1.76 13.32 -5.97
N VAL A 91 -1.12 12.42 -5.22
CA VAL A 91 -1.78 11.41 -4.42
C VAL A 91 -2.00 11.95 -3.01
N ARG A 92 -3.27 11.98 -2.58
CA ARG A 92 -3.60 12.35 -1.19
C ARG A 92 -2.99 11.34 -0.21
N PRO A 93 -2.53 11.77 0.99
CA PRO A 93 -1.84 10.89 1.95
C PRO A 93 -2.57 9.59 2.26
N HIS A 94 -3.86 9.64 2.49
CA HIS A 94 -4.68 8.45 2.76
C HIS A 94 -4.69 7.46 1.57
N ARG A 95 -4.80 7.96 0.35
CA ARG A 95 -4.73 7.14 -0.85
C ARG A 95 -3.34 6.55 -1.05
N GLY A 96 -2.30 7.34 -0.78
CA GLY A 96 -0.91 6.89 -0.83
C GLY A 96 -0.66 5.69 0.07
N THR A 97 -1.12 5.75 1.32
CA THR A 97 -1.04 4.63 2.28
C THR A 97 -1.81 3.41 1.78
N THR A 98 -3.03 3.61 1.26
CA THR A 98 -3.84 2.51 0.72
C THR A 98 -3.17 1.83 -0.49
N LEU A 99 -2.56 2.61 -1.39
CA LEU A 99 -1.81 2.08 -2.53
C LEU A 99 -0.56 1.33 -2.08
N ALA A 100 0.20 1.88 -1.14
CA ALA A 100 1.40 1.24 -0.60
C ALA A 100 1.09 -0.14 0.00
N LEU A 101 0.08 -0.22 0.88
CA LEU A 101 -0.34 -1.49 1.48
C LEU A 101 -0.85 -2.49 0.42
N ARG A 102 -1.59 -2.03 -0.57
CA ARG A 102 -2.06 -2.87 -1.68
C ARG A 102 -0.89 -3.45 -2.46
N TRP A 103 0.10 -2.66 -2.81
CA TRP A 103 1.27 -3.10 -3.56
C TRP A 103 2.12 -4.08 -2.75
N ILE A 104 2.36 -3.79 -1.46
CA ILE A 104 3.09 -4.71 -0.57
C ILE A 104 2.40 -6.07 -0.53
N VAL A 105 1.09 -6.12 -0.29
CA VAL A 105 0.36 -7.40 -0.22
C VAL A 105 0.34 -8.12 -1.57
N ASN A 106 0.12 -7.40 -2.68
CA ASN A 106 0.07 -8.02 -4.00
C ASN A 106 1.44 -8.59 -4.41
N HIS A 107 2.54 -7.88 -4.17
CA HIS A 107 3.87 -8.37 -4.47
C HIS A 107 4.30 -9.47 -3.50
N ALA A 108 3.90 -9.41 -2.23
CA ALA A 108 4.11 -10.51 -1.29
C ALA A 108 3.48 -11.81 -1.82
N ARG A 109 2.26 -11.76 -2.34
CA ARG A 109 1.59 -12.94 -2.93
C ARG A 109 2.32 -13.56 -4.12
N GLN A 110 3.13 -12.79 -4.82
CA GLN A 110 3.93 -13.25 -5.98
C GLN A 110 5.30 -13.81 -5.59
N ARG A 111 5.69 -13.68 -4.33
CA ARG A 111 6.98 -14.19 -3.84
C ARG A 111 6.99 -15.71 -3.78
N ARG A 112 8.19 -16.28 -3.71
CA ARG A 112 8.42 -17.73 -3.77
C ARG A 112 8.44 -18.43 -2.41
N GLU A 113 8.45 -17.68 -1.31
CA GLU A 113 8.42 -18.24 0.04
C GLU A 113 7.16 -19.11 0.24
N HIS A 114 7.24 -20.08 1.12
CA HIS A 114 6.20 -21.09 1.28
C HIS A 114 4.90 -20.51 1.87
N THR A 115 4.99 -19.80 3.00
CA THR A 115 3.82 -19.25 3.69
C THR A 115 3.58 -17.80 3.34
N MET A 116 2.31 -17.32 3.49
CA MET A 116 1.99 -15.92 3.27
C MET A 116 2.65 -15.01 4.32
N ALA A 117 2.82 -15.50 5.55
CA ALA A 117 3.53 -14.78 6.60
C ALA A 117 4.99 -14.51 6.19
N GLU A 118 5.71 -15.52 5.73
CA GLU A 118 7.09 -15.39 5.24
C GLU A 118 7.19 -14.43 4.04
N ARG A 119 6.23 -14.51 3.11
CA ARG A 119 6.15 -13.60 1.96
C ARG A 119 5.97 -12.15 2.37
N LEU A 120 5.10 -11.90 3.36
CA LEU A 120 4.92 -10.55 3.92
C LEU A 120 6.18 -10.06 4.61
N VAL A 121 6.84 -10.90 5.40
CA VAL A 121 8.12 -10.56 6.05
C VAL A 121 9.14 -10.13 5.01
N GLY A 122 9.34 -10.95 3.97
CA GLY A 122 10.29 -10.65 2.90
C GLY A 122 9.99 -9.32 2.22
N GLU A 123 8.74 -9.09 1.82
CA GLU A 123 8.35 -7.86 1.12
C GLU A 123 8.43 -6.61 2.00
N ILE A 124 8.01 -6.70 3.27
CA ILE A 124 8.08 -5.58 4.21
C ILE A 124 9.54 -5.23 4.53
N MET A 125 10.39 -6.22 4.73
CA MET A 125 11.81 -5.98 5.01
C MET A 125 12.53 -5.37 3.81
N ASP A 126 12.31 -5.89 2.60
CA ASP A 126 12.88 -5.32 1.37
C ASP A 126 12.40 -3.87 1.18
N ALA A 127 11.11 -3.61 1.35
CA ALA A 127 10.54 -2.27 1.24
C ALA A 127 11.09 -1.30 2.30
N ALA A 128 11.32 -1.76 3.52
CA ALA A 128 11.93 -0.95 4.58
C ALA A 128 13.37 -0.55 4.28
N GLN A 129 14.08 -1.38 3.50
CA GLN A 129 15.43 -1.08 2.98
C GLN A 129 15.41 -0.25 1.69
N GLY A 130 14.26 0.07 1.16
CA GLY A 130 14.13 0.83 -0.09
C GLY A 130 14.35 -0.01 -1.35
N THR A 131 14.20 -1.32 -1.27
CA THR A 131 14.37 -2.28 -2.36
C THR A 131 13.10 -3.12 -2.58
N GLY A 132 13.11 -3.98 -3.58
CA GLY A 132 12.01 -4.91 -3.84
C GLY A 132 10.96 -4.42 -4.83
N ALA A 133 10.01 -5.30 -5.13
CA ALA A 133 9.02 -5.08 -6.18
C ALA A 133 8.06 -3.92 -5.88
N SER A 134 7.70 -3.73 -4.61
CA SER A 134 6.80 -2.65 -4.21
C SER A 134 7.41 -1.27 -4.37
N VAL A 135 8.69 -1.11 -4.03
CA VAL A 135 9.43 0.13 -4.26
C VAL A 135 9.62 0.38 -5.75
N LYS A 136 9.94 -0.66 -6.52
CA LYS A 136 10.03 -0.57 -7.98
C LYS A 136 8.70 -0.11 -8.59
N ARG A 137 7.58 -0.62 -8.09
CA ARG A 137 6.26 -0.19 -8.55
C ARG A 137 6.01 1.30 -8.32
N ARG A 138 6.42 1.83 -7.17
CA ARG A 138 6.38 3.28 -6.90
C ARG A 138 7.20 4.06 -7.92
N GLU A 139 8.44 3.61 -8.17
CA GLU A 139 9.32 4.25 -9.14
C GLU A 139 8.75 4.24 -10.56
N ASP A 140 8.16 3.13 -10.98
CA ASP A 140 7.52 3.00 -12.29
C ASP A 140 6.33 3.97 -12.42
N VAL A 141 5.51 4.10 -11.37
CA VAL A 141 4.39 5.05 -11.35
C VAL A 141 4.89 6.49 -11.40
N HIS A 142 5.96 6.82 -10.68
CA HIS A 142 6.57 8.15 -10.73
C HIS A 142 7.18 8.45 -12.11
N LYS A 143 7.83 7.49 -12.75
CA LYS A 143 8.34 7.63 -14.13
C LYS A 143 7.21 7.86 -15.13
N MET A 144 6.11 7.12 -15.01
CA MET A 144 4.92 7.36 -15.85
C MET A 144 4.35 8.76 -15.64
N ALA A 145 4.28 9.25 -14.42
CA ALA A 145 3.80 10.59 -14.12
C ALA A 145 4.74 11.67 -14.71
N GLU A 146 6.05 11.46 -14.64
CA GLU A 146 7.04 12.35 -15.21
C GLU A 146 6.99 12.36 -16.75
N ALA A 147 6.89 11.20 -17.38
CA ALA A 147 6.72 11.09 -18.83
C ALA A 147 5.48 11.80 -19.36
N ASN A 148 4.42 11.87 -18.56
CA ASN A 148 3.17 12.55 -18.91
C ASN A 148 3.08 13.98 -18.34
N LYS A 149 4.17 14.54 -17.86
CA LYS A 149 4.22 15.88 -17.25
C LYS A 149 3.68 16.98 -18.17
N ALA A 150 3.84 16.85 -19.47
CA ALA A 150 3.30 17.79 -20.46
C ALA A 150 1.78 17.92 -20.40
N PHE A 151 1.05 16.92 -19.90
CA PHE A 151 -0.40 16.92 -19.75
C PHE A 151 -0.88 17.38 -18.37
N ALA A 152 0.00 17.82 -17.50
CA ALA A 152 -0.34 18.24 -16.13
C ALA A 152 -1.36 19.40 -16.09
N HIS A 153 -1.40 20.25 -17.12
CA HIS A 153 -2.37 21.34 -17.25
C HIS A 153 -3.81 20.84 -17.52
N TYR A 154 -4.01 19.59 -17.91
CA TYR A 154 -5.34 18.96 -18.04
C TYR A 154 -5.91 18.44 -16.71
N ARG A 155 -5.21 18.57 -15.59
CA ARG A 155 -5.75 18.19 -14.27
C ARG A 155 -6.95 19.05 -13.90
N TRP A 156 -7.88 18.46 -13.16
CA TRP A 156 -9.11 19.10 -12.66
C TRP A 156 -9.11 19.25 -11.15
#